data_fd33434fa089c2b95aa893ac1d1f87ac
#
_entry.id   fd33434fa089c2b95aa893ac1d1f87ac
#
_cell.length_a   1.000
_cell.length_b   1.000
_cell.length_c   1.000
_cell.angle_alpha   90.00
_cell.angle_beta   90.00
_cell.angle_gamma   90.00
#
_symmetry.space_group_name_H-M   'P 1'
#
loop_
_entity.id
_entity.type
_entity.pdbx_description
1 polymer ?
#
loop_
_entity_poly.entity_id
_entity_poly.type
_entity_poly.pdbx_seq_one_letter_code
_entity_poly.pdbx_strand_id
1 'polypeptide(L)'
;MIRVVSLVKLTDEGARAIDSFGETVAKVRQTVTANGGTLEQAWQTAGIYDFVAVLNFPDVEAEFRSRNEAYKMGTIRVDHVPAIPLEDALKLNDR
;
A
#
# COMPACT_ATOMS: atom_id res chain seq x y z
N MET A 1 6.85 5.38 13.68
CA MET A 1 6.03 4.60 12.74
C MET A 1 5.39 5.54 11.74
N ILE A 2 5.37 5.16 10.50
CA ILE A 2 4.73 5.96 9.46
C ILE A 2 3.54 5.20 8.89
N ARG A 3 2.51 5.95 8.50
CA ARG A 3 1.32 5.41 7.85
C ARG A 3 1.27 5.93 6.43
N VAL A 4 0.93 5.06 5.50
CA VAL A 4 0.76 5.45 4.11
C VAL A 4 -0.59 4.94 3.59
N VAL A 5 -1.17 5.72 2.70
CA VAL A 5 -2.28 5.25 1.87
C VAL A 5 -1.66 4.72 0.60
N SER A 6 -1.88 3.44 0.33
CA SER A 6 -1.35 2.77 -0.86
C SER A 6 -2.43 2.79 -1.94
N LEU A 7 -2.13 3.49 -3.02
CA LEU A 7 -3.03 3.61 -4.17
C LEU A 7 -2.50 2.64 -5.22
N VAL A 8 -3.25 1.58 -5.49
CA VAL A 8 -2.77 0.44 -6.28
C VAL A 8 -3.45 0.40 -7.63
N LYS A 9 -2.65 0.26 -8.67
CA LYS A 9 -3.12 0.09 -10.03
C LYS A 9 -2.60 -1.24 -10.57
N LEU A 10 -3.49 -2.02 -11.20
CA LEU A 10 -3.09 -3.25 -11.85
C LEU A 10 -2.34 -2.93 -13.14
N THR A 11 -1.28 -3.68 -13.40
CA THR A 11 -0.67 -3.71 -14.74
C THR A 11 -1.56 -4.56 -15.65
N ASP A 12 -1.25 -4.58 -16.94
CA ASP A 12 -1.97 -5.45 -17.86
C ASP A 12 -1.87 -6.92 -17.42
N GLU A 13 -0.69 -7.34 -16.98
CA GLU A 13 -0.49 -8.68 -16.44
C GLU A 13 -1.37 -8.92 -15.21
N GLY A 14 -1.42 -7.97 -14.30
CA GLY A 14 -2.26 -8.07 -13.11
C GLY A 14 -3.75 -8.14 -13.43
N ALA A 15 -4.19 -7.34 -14.41
CA ALA A 15 -5.59 -7.34 -14.82
C ALA A 15 -5.98 -8.69 -15.44
N ARG A 16 -5.09 -9.29 -16.23
CA ARG A 16 -5.34 -10.61 -16.79
C ARG A 16 -5.40 -11.71 -15.73
N ALA A 17 -4.72 -11.50 -14.61
CA ALA A 17 -4.66 -12.47 -13.52
C ALA A 17 -5.58 -12.10 -12.36
N ILE A 18 -6.64 -11.34 -12.61
CA ILE A 18 -7.50 -10.83 -11.53
C ILE A 18 -8.10 -11.95 -10.69
N ASP A 19 -8.37 -13.11 -11.29
CA ASP A 19 -8.95 -14.23 -10.55
C ASP A 19 -8.02 -14.80 -9.47
N SER A 20 -6.70 -14.57 -9.61
CA SER A 20 -5.71 -14.98 -8.61
C SER A 20 -5.17 -13.82 -7.80
N PHE A 21 -5.88 -12.70 -7.77
CA PHE A 21 -5.41 -11.51 -7.06
C PHE A 21 -5.20 -11.76 -5.56
N GLY A 22 -5.94 -12.72 -4.99
CA GLY A 22 -5.73 -13.11 -3.60
C GLY A 22 -4.29 -13.54 -3.30
N GLU A 23 -3.62 -14.16 -4.27
CA GLU A 23 -2.21 -14.53 -4.13
C GLU A 23 -1.32 -13.29 -4.07
N THR A 24 -1.63 -12.27 -4.88
CA THR A 24 -0.91 -11.00 -4.86
C THR A 24 -1.09 -10.32 -3.50
N VAL A 25 -2.31 -10.29 -2.98
CA VAL A 25 -2.58 -9.71 -1.66
C VAL A 25 -1.79 -10.42 -0.58
N ALA A 26 -1.76 -11.75 -0.63
CA ALA A 26 -1.00 -12.53 0.36
C ALA A 26 0.50 -12.20 0.32
N LYS A 27 1.06 -12.06 -0.88
CA LYS A 27 2.48 -11.68 -1.05
C LYS A 27 2.76 -10.28 -0.53
N VAL A 28 1.87 -9.33 -0.83
CA VAL A 28 2.02 -7.95 -0.32
C VAL A 28 2.00 -7.96 1.20
N ARG A 29 1.04 -8.67 1.79
CA ARG A 29 0.94 -8.76 3.25
C ARG A 29 2.22 -9.34 3.86
N GLN A 30 2.74 -10.41 3.26
CA GLN A 30 3.99 -11.04 3.72
C GLN A 30 5.15 -10.08 3.66
N THR A 31 5.27 -9.33 2.56
CA THR A 31 6.35 -8.37 2.37
C THR A 31 6.27 -7.25 3.38
N VAL A 32 5.08 -6.70 3.60
CA VAL A 32 4.86 -5.64 4.59
C VAL A 32 5.25 -6.15 5.98
N THR A 33 4.78 -7.34 6.35
CA THR A 33 5.07 -7.93 7.66
C THR A 33 6.57 -8.20 7.82
N ALA A 34 7.23 -8.70 6.77
CA ALA A 34 8.67 -8.98 6.80
C ALA A 34 9.50 -7.72 7.03
N ASN A 35 8.96 -6.56 6.68
CA ASN A 35 9.61 -5.26 6.89
C ASN A 35 9.10 -4.56 8.15
N GLY A 36 8.44 -5.29 9.04
CA GLY A 36 7.99 -4.75 10.34
C GLY A 36 6.71 -3.93 10.27
N GLY A 37 6.04 -3.96 9.15
CA GLY A 37 4.81 -3.18 8.96
C GLY A 37 3.55 -3.99 9.13
N THR A 38 2.41 -3.33 8.94
CA THR A 38 1.09 -3.94 8.96
C THR A 38 0.24 -3.41 7.83
N LEU A 39 -0.55 -4.29 7.23
CA LEU A 39 -1.63 -3.90 6.33
C LEU A 39 -2.89 -3.80 7.17
N GLU A 40 -3.37 -2.59 7.41
CA GLU A 40 -4.51 -2.35 8.31
C GLU A 40 -5.85 -2.63 7.64
N GLN A 41 -6.04 -2.06 6.46
CA GLN A 41 -7.29 -2.18 5.71
C GLN A 41 -7.00 -2.11 4.22
N ALA A 42 -7.89 -2.71 3.44
CA ALA A 42 -7.80 -2.65 2.00
C ALA A 42 -9.20 -2.70 1.38
N TRP A 43 -9.35 -2.03 0.24
CA TRP A 43 -10.61 -1.98 -0.50
C TRP A 43 -10.33 -2.16 -1.99
N GLN A 44 -11.23 -2.80 -2.68
CA GLN A 44 -11.27 -2.72 -4.13
C GLN A 44 -12.05 -1.45 -4.51
N THR A 45 -11.52 -0.69 -5.46
CA THR A 45 -12.10 0.58 -5.87
C THR A 45 -12.36 0.57 -7.37
N ALA A 46 -13.04 1.61 -7.83
CA ALA A 46 -13.25 1.84 -9.26
C ALA A 46 -12.67 3.22 -9.60
N GLY A 47 -12.32 3.41 -10.86
CA GLY A 47 -11.75 4.68 -11.34
C GLY A 47 -10.27 4.54 -11.64
N ILE A 48 -9.50 5.55 -11.26
CA ILE A 48 -8.06 5.61 -11.60
C ILE A 48 -7.28 4.50 -10.90
N TYR A 49 -7.64 4.19 -9.66
CA TYR A 49 -6.98 3.14 -8.90
C TYR A 49 -7.90 1.95 -8.73
N ASP A 50 -7.31 0.77 -8.75
CA ASP A 50 -8.06 -0.48 -8.65
C ASP A 50 -8.24 -0.93 -7.21
N PHE A 51 -7.28 -0.59 -6.35
CA PHE A 51 -7.32 -0.94 -4.93
C PHE A 51 -6.73 0.19 -4.11
N VAL A 52 -7.18 0.30 -2.88
CA VAL A 52 -6.64 1.26 -1.90
C VAL A 52 -6.41 0.51 -0.61
N ALA A 53 -5.27 0.75 0.02
CA ALA A 53 -4.94 0.11 1.28
C ALA A 53 -4.32 1.11 2.24
N VAL A 54 -4.39 0.79 3.53
CA VAL A 54 -3.71 1.57 4.57
C VAL A 54 -2.63 0.68 5.17
N LEU A 55 -1.40 1.14 5.12
CA LEU A 55 -0.23 0.41 5.58
C LEU A 55 0.51 1.22 6.64
N ASN A 56 1.11 0.52 7.61
CA ASN A 56 2.02 1.14 8.57
C ASN A 56 3.39 0.51 8.41
N PHE A 57 4.43 1.33 8.58
CA PHE A 57 5.82 0.87 8.54
C PHE A 57 6.59 1.49 9.72
N PRO A 58 7.63 0.81 10.22
CA PRO A 58 8.43 1.38 11.30
C PRO A 58 9.20 2.63 10.86
N ASP A 59 9.65 2.68 9.60
CA ASP A 59 10.43 3.79 9.07
C ASP A 59 10.31 3.85 7.54
N VAL A 60 10.91 4.88 6.95
CA VAL A 60 10.86 5.12 5.52
C VAL A 60 11.57 4.01 4.74
N GLU A 61 12.70 3.51 5.26
CA GLU A 61 13.44 2.45 4.59
C GLU A 61 12.62 1.17 4.46
N ALA A 62 11.85 0.82 5.48
CA ALA A 62 10.97 -0.33 5.46
C ALA A 62 9.89 -0.17 4.38
N GLU A 63 9.33 1.03 4.26
CA GLU A 63 8.33 1.33 3.24
C GLU A 63 8.93 1.15 1.84
N PHE A 64 10.13 1.69 1.61
CA PHE A 64 10.79 1.58 0.32
C PHE A 64 11.10 0.13 -0.03
N ARG A 65 11.62 -0.65 0.91
CA ARG A 65 11.90 -2.06 0.65
C ARG A 65 10.63 -2.83 0.29
N SER A 66 9.56 -2.58 1.02
CA SER A 66 8.27 -3.23 0.77
C SER A 66 7.72 -2.87 -0.61
N ARG A 67 7.77 -1.57 -0.96
CA ARG A 67 7.30 -1.10 -2.26
C ARG A 67 8.09 -1.71 -3.41
N ASN A 68 9.42 -1.76 -3.27
CA ASN A 68 10.28 -2.34 -4.30
C ASN A 68 9.98 -3.83 -4.51
N GLU A 69 9.71 -4.56 -3.44
CA GLU A 69 9.30 -5.97 -3.56
C GLU A 69 7.95 -6.10 -4.27
N ALA A 70 7.03 -5.18 -4.00
CA ALA A 70 5.75 -5.18 -4.71
C ALA A 70 5.94 -4.98 -6.22
N TYR A 71 6.84 -4.07 -6.60
CA TYR A 71 7.13 -3.85 -8.03
C TYR A 71 7.67 -5.10 -8.72
N LYS A 72 8.46 -5.91 -8.01
CA LYS A 72 9.04 -7.12 -8.58
C LYS A 72 7.98 -8.15 -9.00
N MET A 73 6.79 -8.07 -8.44
CA MET A 73 5.71 -8.99 -8.81
C MET A 73 5.22 -8.77 -10.25
N GLY A 74 5.38 -7.55 -10.78
CA GLY A 74 4.97 -7.22 -12.14
C GLY A 74 3.47 -7.05 -12.33
N THR A 75 2.66 -7.30 -11.32
CA THR A 75 1.19 -7.30 -11.43
C THR A 75 0.57 -6.01 -10.94
N ILE A 76 1.31 -5.18 -10.19
CA ILE A 76 0.79 -3.94 -9.62
C ILE A 76 1.79 -2.80 -9.74
N ARG A 77 1.24 -1.60 -9.74
CA ARG A 77 1.96 -0.34 -9.53
C ARG A 77 1.32 0.33 -8.33
N VAL A 78 2.12 0.92 -7.46
CA VAL A 78 1.60 1.55 -6.26
C VAL A 78 2.13 2.96 -6.12
N ASP A 79 1.27 3.85 -5.63
CA ASP A 79 1.64 5.16 -5.13
C ASP A 79 1.42 5.12 -3.62
N HIS A 80 2.47 5.30 -2.85
CA HIS A 80 2.39 5.34 -1.40
C HIS A 80 2.40 6.80 -0.94
N VAL A 81 1.29 7.23 -0.39
CA VAL A 81 1.09 8.61 0.04
C VAL A 81 1.16 8.66 1.56
N PRO A 82 2.16 9.37 2.14
CA PRO A 82 2.21 9.53 3.60
C PRO A 82 0.93 10.17 4.09
N ALA A 83 0.42 9.68 5.21
CA ALA A 83 -0.86 10.15 5.74
C ALA A 83 -0.82 10.21 7.25
N ILE A 84 -1.49 11.22 7.81
CA ILE A 84 -1.77 11.31 9.24
C ILE A 84 -3.27 11.55 9.39
N PRO A 85 -3.87 11.15 10.53
CA PRO A 85 -5.28 11.46 10.78
C PRO A 85 -5.53 12.97 10.66
N LEU A 86 -6.68 13.33 10.14
CA LEU A 86 -7.02 14.74 9.95
C LEU A 86 -6.95 15.53 11.25
N GLU A 87 -7.38 14.94 12.36
CA GLU A 87 -7.30 15.57 13.68
C GLU A 87 -5.86 15.97 14.03
N ASP A 88 -4.91 15.10 13.71
CA ASP A 88 -3.49 15.38 13.98
C ASP A 88 -2.98 16.48 13.05
N ALA A 89 -3.41 16.45 11.79
CA ALA A 89 -3.05 17.48 10.82
C ALA A 89 -3.54 18.85 11.25
N LEU A 90 -4.75 18.91 11.78
CA LEU A 90 -5.32 20.18 12.27
C LEU A 90 -4.50 20.74 13.42
N LYS A 91 -3.97 19.88 14.29
CA LYS A 91 -3.14 20.31 15.41
C LYS A 91 -1.80 20.91 14.98
N LEU A 92 -1.31 20.53 13.81
CA LEU A 92 -0.04 21.07 13.29
C LEU A 92 -0.12 22.57 13.06
N ASN A 93 -1.30 23.11 12.80
CA ASN A 93 -1.53 24.52 12.54
C ASN A 93 -2.00 25.30 13.77
N ASP A 94 -2.12 24.61 14.90
CA ASP A 94 -2.62 25.17 16.15
C ASP A 94 -1.43 25.74 16.93
N ARG A 95 -1.24 27.04 16.84
CA ARG A 95 -0.11 27.72 17.48
C ARG A 95 -0.53 28.91 18.28
#